data_e9bbab123db139086901aa183aa178ee
#
_entry.id   e9bbab123db139086901aa183aa178ee
#
_cell.length_a   1.000
_cell.length_b   1.000
_cell.length_c   1.000
_cell.angle_alpha   90.00
_cell.angle_beta   90.00
_cell.angle_gamma   90.00
#
_symmetry.space_group_name_H-M   'P 1'
#
loop_
_entity.id
_entity.type
_entity.pdbx_description
1 polymer ?
#
loop_
_entity_poly.entity_id
_entity_poly.type
_entity_poly.pdbx_seq_one_letter_code
_entity_poly.pdbx_strand_id
1 'polypeptide(L)'
;MNLYVKNHNFHFELENLTRLFFPNEKITVIRDFSEPQPPYIYTEVSDKITISVNIGSFNKSETAVKKLTDDDNELVSAQLLYKLLCDFTGLTQPWGILTGVRPVKLLRRLAEESNEEQAVKKFEKDFFVSNEKIALSRETEHNERKILELSKPESFSLYVGIPFCPSRCSYCSFVMASIERAEKLIEPYTKLLCEEIKQTAEIANKEYSKAIKTNRNNFKFIKPIPKPASFTAIRSMSIGVSVI
;
A
#
# COMPACT_ATOMS: atom_id res chain seq x y z
N MET A 1 19.23 3.41 -15.10
CA MET A 1 18.69 4.78 -14.96
C MET A 1 19.18 5.41 -13.67
N ASN A 2 19.72 6.63 -13.71
CA ASN A 2 20.16 7.36 -12.52
C ASN A 2 19.08 8.35 -12.07
N LEU A 3 18.77 8.35 -10.77
CA LEU A 3 17.91 9.31 -10.11
C LEU A 3 18.76 10.20 -9.20
N TYR A 4 19.04 11.41 -9.63
CA TYR A 4 19.78 12.40 -8.87
C TYR A 4 18.85 13.18 -7.95
N VAL A 5 19.20 13.24 -6.67
CA VAL A 5 18.37 13.81 -5.60
C VAL A 5 19.13 14.90 -4.87
N LYS A 6 18.58 16.11 -4.80
CA LYS A 6 19.23 17.24 -4.16
C LYS A 6 18.25 18.00 -3.25
N ASN A 7 18.69 18.20 -2.02
CA ASN A 7 18.00 19.03 -1.01
C ASN A 7 16.59 18.54 -0.61
N HIS A 8 16.33 17.21 -0.66
CA HIS A 8 15.09 16.61 -0.13
C HIS A 8 15.28 15.13 0.26
N ASN A 9 14.33 14.57 1.01
CA ASN A 9 14.41 13.21 1.55
C ASN A 9 13.37 12.22 0.97
N PHE A 10 12.41 12.66 0.16
CA PHE A 10 11.35 11.83 -0.43
C PHE A 10 11.77 11.16 -1.76
N HIS A 11 13.03 10.71 -1.85
CA HIS A 11 13.54 10.00 -3.02
C HIS A 11 12.89 8.65 -3.26
N PHE A 12 12.43 7.99 -2.18
CA PHE A 12 11.82 6.67 -2.26
C PHE A 12 10.50 6.72 -3.05
N GLU A 13 9.69 7.74 -2.83
CA GLU A 13 8.43 7.97 -3.53
C GLU A 13 8.68 8.26 -5.02
N LEU A 14 9.67 9.09 -5.34
CA LEU A 14 10.03 9.40 -6.71
C LEU A 14 10.70 8.21 -7.44
N GLU A 15 11.48 7.41 -6.72
CA GLU A 15 12.03 6.16 -7.24
C GLU A 15 10.92 5.17 -7.59
N ASN A 16 9.95 4.96 -6.68
CA ASN A 16 8.81 4.07 -6.92
C ASN A 16 7.96 4.55 -8.11
N LEU A 17 7.71 5.86 -8.19
CA LEU A 17 7.02 6.44 -9.34
C LEU A 17 7.79 6.21 -10.65
N THR A 18 9.11 6.39 -10.64
CA THR A 18 9.97 6.11 -11.80
C THR A 18 9.88 4.64 -12.23
N ARG A 19 9.85 3.71 -11.28
CA ARG A 19 9.71 2.26 -11.53
C ARG A 19 8.42 1.88 -12.24
N LEU A 20 7.34 2.66 -12.09
CA LEU A 20 6.09 2.40 -12.83
C LEU A 20 6.27 2.57 -14.34
N PHE A 21 7.19 3.43 -14.76
CA PHE A 21 7.48 3.68 -16.18
C PHE A 21 8.66 2.85 -16.69
N PHE A 22 9.56 2.43 -15.81
CA PHE A 22 10.77 1.65 -16.12
C PHE A 22 10.86 0.38 -15.26
N PRO A 23 9.90 -0.57 -15.37
CA PRO A 23 9.81 -1.71 -14.44
C PRO A 23 10.99 -2.69 -14.54
N ASN A 24 11.68 -2.72 -15.67
CA ASN A 24 12.80 -3.63 -15.93
C ASN A 24 14.18 -2.98 -15.76
N GLU A 25 14.21 -1.68 -15.44
CA GLU A 25 15.46 -0.97 -15.27
C GLU A 25 15.91 -0.88 -13.81
N LYS A 26 17.21 -1.03 -13.59
CA LYS A 26 17.80 -0.72 -12.29
C LYS A 26 17.85 0.80 -12.13
N ILE A 27 17.14 1.32 -11.13
CA ILE A 27 17.20 2.73 -10.74
C ILE A 27 18.23 2.86 -9.62
N THR A 28 19.19 3.77 -9.80
CA THR A 28 20.23 4.07 -8.81
C THR A 28 20.03 5.50 -8.32
N VAL A 29 19.77 5.64 -7.02
CA VAL A 29 19.64 6.94 -6.37
C VAL A 29 21.03 7.50 -6.07
N ILE A 30 21.30 8.73 -6.50
CA ILE A 30 22.59 9.42 -6.34
C ILE A 30 22.34 10.77 -5.65
N ARG A 31 23.01 11.01 -4.52
CA ARG A 31 22.88 12.24 -3.73
C ARG A 31 24.13 13.13 -3.79
N ASP A 32 25.31 12.51 -3.87
CA ASP A 32 26.59 13.20 -3.94
C ASP A 32 27.09 13.23 -5.39
N PHE A 33 26.95 14.35 -6.06
CA PHE A 33 27.35 14.56 -7.45
C PHE A 33 27.67 16.03 -7.72
N SER A 34 28.51 16.27 -8.71
CA SER A 34 28.79 17.62 -9.22
C SER A 34 27.81 18.00 -10.31
N GLU A 35 27.67 17.12 -11.33
CA GLU A 35 26.74 17.28 -12.46
C GLU A 35 26.06 15.97 -12.81
N PRO A 36 24.72 15.98 -13.11
CA PRO A 36 24.01 14.79 -13.56
C PRO A 36 24.53 14.33 -14.93
N GLN A 37 24.76 13.02 -15.08
CA GLN A 37 25.19 12.39 -16.34
C GLN A 37 24.05 11.59 -17.00
N PRO A 38 23.71 11.84 -18.28
CA PRO A 38 22.69 11.10 -18.99
C PRO A 38 22.98 9.58 -19.10
N PRO A 39 21.95 8.70 -19.08
CA PRO A 39 20.53 9.04 -18.89
C PRO A 39 20.18 9.26 -17.42
N TYR A 40 19.43 10.32 -17.15
CA TYR A 40 19.07 10.66 -15.78
C TYR A 40 17.68 11.25 -15.59
N ILE A 41 17.18 11.14 -14.36
CA ILE A 41 16.14 11.97 -13.76
C ILE A 41 16.82 12.77 -12.65
N TYR A 42 16.59 14.09 -12.64
CA TYR A 42 17.11 15.00 -11.62
C TYR A 42 15.96 15.63 -10.85
N THR A 43 16.10 15.67 -9.52
CA THR A 43 15.09 16.23 -8.63
C THR A 43 15.75 17.11 -7.57
N GLU A 44 15.28 18.35 -7.41
CA GLU A 44 15.80 19.32 -6.45
C GLU A 44 14.67 20.10 -5.81
N VAL A 45 14.79 20.34 -4.50
CA VAL A 45 13.96 21.28 -3.74
C VAL A 45 14.87 22.30 -3.04
N SER A 46 14.97 23.50 -3.62
CA SER A 46 15.74 24.62 -3.06
C SER A 46 14.82 25.83 -2.87
N ASP A 47 15.02 26.92 -3.57
CA ASP A 47 14.09 28.05 -3.64
C ASP A 47 12.84 27.72 -4.47
N LYS A 48 12.98 26.77 -5.36
CA LYS A 48 11.93 26.19 -6.18
C LYS A 48 12.10 24.67 -6.26
N ILE A 49 11.04 23.98 -6.69
CA ILE A 49 11.08 22.58 -7.04
C ILE A 49 11.50 22.49 -8.51
N THR A 50 12.51 21.69 -8.80
CA THR A 50 12.99 21.44 -10.18
C THR A 50 13.06 19.96 -10.44
N ILE A 51 12.39 19.50 -11.52
CA ILE A 51 12.45 18.13 -11.99
C ILE A 51 12.92 18.15 -13.44
N SER A 52 13.94 17.36 -13.77
CA SER A 52 14.47 17.25 -15.12
C SER A 52 14.58 15.78 -15.54
N VAL A 53 14.24 15.49 -16.77
CA VAL A 53 14.38 14.16 -17.38
C VAL A 53 15.24 14.30 -18.64
N ASN A 54 16.36 13.59 -18.66
CA ASN A 54 17.29 13.57 -19.81
C ASN A 54 17.58 12.12 -20.19
N ILE A 55 16.89 11.63 -21.22
CA ILE A 55 16.97 10.25 -21.68
C ILE A 55 16.98 10.25 -23.21
N GLY A 56 18.11 9.86 -23.81
CA GLY A 56 18.28 9.87 -25.26
C GLY A 56 18.12 11.27 -25.85
N SER A 57 17.17 11.45 -26.75
CA SER A 57 16.83 12.75 -27.35
C SER A 57 15.85 13.59 -26.53
N PHE A 58 15.25 13.02 -25.49
CA PHE A 58 14.32 13.73 -24.61
C PHE A 58 15.10 14.46 -23.52
N ASN A 59 15.01 15.78 -23.51
CA ASN A 59 15.61 16.63 -22.48
C ASN A 59 14.62 17.73 -22.11
N LYS A 60 13.87 17.51 -21.03
CA LYS A 60 12.88 18.46 -20.49
C LYS A 60 13.07 18.69 -19.02
N SER A 61 12.74 19.90 -18.59
CA SER A 61 12.76 20.32 -17.20
C SER A 61 11.50 21.11 -16.86
N GLU A 62 10.92 20.81 -15.72
CA GLU A 62 9.77 21.52 -15.15
C GLU A 62 10.11 22.09 -13.79
N THR A 63 9.50 23.23 -13.48
CA THR A 63 9.72 23.90 -12.19
C THR A 63 8.41 24.34 -11.56
N ALA A 64 8.35 24.31 -10.22
CA ALA A 64 7.24 24.84 -9.46
C ALA A 64 7.73 25.64 -8.23
N VAL A 65 6.83 26.42 -7.67
CA VAL A 65 7.11 27.15 -6.42
C VAL A 65 7.19 26.16 -5.29
N LYS A 66 8.25 26.29 -4.47
CA LYS A 66 8.40 25.52 -3.23
C LYS A 66 7.25 25.80 -2.28
N LYS A 67 6.75 24.74 -1.66
CA LYS A 67 5.67 24.80 -0.68
C LYS A 67 6.24 24.90 0.75
N LEU A 68 5.35 25.18 1.70
CA LEU A 68 5.71 25.33 3.12
C LEU A 68 6.03 23.99 3.78
N THR A 69 5.37 22.92 3.37
CA THR A 69 5.53 21.58 3.95
C THR A 69 6.30 20.65 3.02
N ASP A 70 6.99 19.67 3.60
CA ASP A 70 7.68 18.64 2.81
C ASP A 70 6.70 17.73 2.09
N ASP A 71 5.55 17.41 2.69
CA ASP A 71 4.49 16.62 2.05
C ASP A 71 3.95 17.28 0.77
N ASP A 72 3.75 18.61 0.80
CA ASP A 72 3.33 19.36 -0.37
C ASP A 72 4.44 19.44 -1.43
N ASN A 73 5.70 19.54 -1.02
CA ASN A 73 6.83 19.50 -1.94
C ASN A 73 7.01 18.15 -2.60
N GLU A 74 6.80 17.04 -1.86
CA GLU A 74 6.77 15.68 -2.38
C GLU A 74 5.68 15.53 -3.42
N LEU A 75 4.44 15.92 -3.09
CA LEU A 75 3.30 15.85 -3.99
C LEU A 75 3.56 16.61 -5.31
N VAL A 76 4.02 17.84 -5.22
CA VAL A 76 4.33 18.67 -6.41
C VAL A 76 5.47 18.06 -7.22
N SER A 77 6.51 17.54 -6.56
CA SER A 77 7.62 16.85 -7.24
C SER A 77 7.14 15.61 -7.99
N ALA A 78 6.29 14.79 -7.35
CA ALA A 78 5.69 13.61 -7.97
C ALA A 78 4.80 13.98 -9.17
N GLN A 79 4.03 15.07 -9.07
CA GLN A 79 3.18 15.56 -10.17
C GLN A 79 4.02 16.00 -11.38
N LEU A 80 5.10 16.76 -11.15
CA LEU A 80 5.99 17.21 -12.23
C LEU A 80 6.70 16.02 -12.88
N LEU A 81 7.23 15.11 -12.06
CA LEU A 81 7.90 13.90 -12.56
C LEU A 81 6.94 13.04 -13.39
N TYR A 82 5.72 12.81 -12.88
CA TYR A 82 4.71 12.03 -13.59
C TYR A 82 4.41 12.60 -14.97
N LYS A 83 4.19 13.91 -15.08
CA LYS A 83 3.92 14.58 -16.35
C LYS A 83 5.08 14.41 -17.33
N LEU A 84 6.32 14.64 -16.88
CA LEU A 84 7.50 14.46 -17.73
C LEU A 84 7.67 13.01 -18.19
N LEU A 85 7.39 12.03 -17.33
CA LEU A 85 7.46 10.61 -17.68
C LEU A 85 6.33 10.19 -18.63
N CYS A 86 5.11 10.72 -18.45
CA CYS A 86 4.03 10.53 -19.43
C CYS A 86 4.40 11.12 -20.79
N ASP A 87 4.96 12.34 -20.82
CA ASP A 87 5.42 12.98 -22.04
C ASP A 87 6.51 12.18 -22.77
N PHE A 88 7.44 11.61 -22.00
CA PHE A 88 8.54 10.81 -22.54
C PHE A 88 8.07 9.48 -23.10
N THR A 89 7.23 8.75 -22.33
CA THR A 89 6.86 7.36 -22.65
C THR A 89 5.59 7.25 -23.49
N GLY A 90 4.74 8.29 -23.51
CA GLY A 90 3.39 8.23 -24.07
C GLY A 90 2.41 7.38 -23.23
N LEU A 91 2.81 6.94 -22.03
CA LEU A 91 2.01 6.08 -21.17
C LEU A 91 1.42 6.87 -20.00
N THR A 92 0.25 6.47 -19.54
CA THR A 92 -0.36 6.93 -18.29
C THR A 92 -0.56 5.77 -17.35
N GLN A 93 -0.36 5.98 -16.05
CA GLN A 93 -0.55 4.94 -15.05
C GLN A 93 -1.97 4.99 -14.49
N PRO A 94 -2.70 3.86 -14.38
CA PRO A 94 -4.09 3.86 -13.93
C PRO A 94 -4.30 4.42 -12.52
N TRP A 95 -3.31 4.28 -11.64
CA TRP A 95 -3.29 4.84 -10.30
C TRP A 95 -2.55 6.18 -10.19
N GLY A 96 -2.18 6.77 -11.34
CA GLY A 96 -1.44 8.03 -11.39
C GLY A 96 -0.13 7.95 -10.62
N ILE A 97 0.07 8.90 -9.69
CA ILE A 97 1.26 8.97 -8.83
C ILE A 97 1.16 8.13 -7.55
N LEU A 98 0.03 7.47 -7.29
CA LEU A 98 -0.15 6.71 -6.06
C LEU A 98 0.71 5.43 -6.08
N THR A 99 1.74 5.40 -5.25
CA THR A 99 2.62 4.25 -5.05
C THR A 99 2.66 3.86 -3.57
N GLY A 100 2.71 2.54 -3.28
CA GLY A 100 2.88 2.05 -1.91
C GLY A 100 1.73 2.33 -0.93
N VAL A 101 0.62 2.88 -1.37
CA VAL A 101 -0.55 3.22 -0.55
C VAL A 101 -1.72 2.26 -0.78
N ARG A 102 -2.66 2.26 0.16
CA ARG A 102 -3.97 1.62 -0.01
C ARG A 102 -4.96 2.66 -0.51
N PRO A 103 -5.28 2.70 -1.82
CA PRO A 103 -6.07 3.79 -2.40
C PRO A 103 -7.43 3.98 -1.73
N VAL A 104 -8.13 2.89 -1.41
CA VAL A 104 -9.45 2.93 -0.74
C VAL A 104 -9.36 3.57 0.64
N LYS A 105 -8.31 3.21 1.43
CA LYS A 105 -8.10 3.83 2.76
C LYS A 105 -7.78 5.32 2.64
N LEU A 106 -6.99 5.70 1.63
CA LEU A 106 -6.68 7.10 1.35
C LEU A 106 -7.94 7.88 0.96
N LEU A 107 -8.76 7.31 0.04
CA LEU A 107 -10.02 7.93 -0.39
C LEU A 107 -10.96 8.17 0.80
N ARG A 108 -11.15 7.16 1.66
CA ARG A 108 -11.96 7.27 2.88
C ARG A 108 -11.46 8.39 3.79
N ARG A 109 -10.17 8.42 4.11
CA ARG A 109 -9.58 9.46 4.95
C ARG A 109 -9.82 10.86 4.39
N LEU A 110 -9.60 11.06 3.10
CA LEU A 110 -9.83 12.35 2.44
C LEU A 110 -11.32 12.74 2.45
N ALA A 111 -12.22 11.76 2.31
CA ALA A 111 -13.66 12.00 2.39
C ALA A 111 -14.11 12.36 3.82
N GLU A 112 -13.47 11.78 4.84
CA GLU A 112 -13.70 12.13 6.26
C GLU A 112 -13.17 13.52 6.61
N GLU A 113 -12.01 13.91 6.05
CA GLU A 113 -11.41 15.24 6.24
C GLU A 113 -12.17 16.37 5.54
N SER A 114 -12.89 16.06 4.46
CA SER A 114 -13.63 17.05 3.66
C SER A 114 -15.03 16.57 3.28
N ASN A 115 -15.16 15.92 2.13
CA ASN A 115 -16.31 15.19 1.64
C ASN A 115 -15.92 14.31 0.45
N GLU A 116 -16.81 13.40 0.04
CA GLU A 116 -16.53 12.46 -1.05
C GLU A 116 -16.20 13.15 -2.38
N GLU A 117 -16.93 14.24 -2.71
CA GLU A 117 -16.71 14.95 -3.97
C GLU A 117 -15.32 15.58 -4.04
N GLN A 118 -14.85 16.19 -2.95
CA GLN A 118 -13.50 16.77 -2.88
C GLN A 118 -12.43 15.71 -2.87
N ALA A 119 -12.64 14.57 -2.19
CA ALA A 119 -11.72 13.44 -2.20
C ALA A 119 -11.57 12.87 -3.62
N VAL A 120 -12.67 12.72 -4.37
CA VAL A 120 -12.65 12.27 -5.77
C VAL A 120 -11.91 13.27 -6.65
N LYS A 121 -12.18 14.58 -6.52
CA LYS A 121 -11.45 15.62 -7.27
C LYS A 121 -9.95 15.57 -7.00
N LYS A 122 -9.55 15.31 -5.77
CA LYS A 122 -8.14 15.17 -5.42
C LYS A 122 -7.50 13.93 -6.06
N PHE A 123 -8.21 12.81 -6.08
CA PHE A 123 -7.76 11.60 -6.79
C PHE A 123 -7.56 11.86 -8.28
N GLU A 124 -8.51 12.53 -8.93
CA GLU A 124 -8.46 12.83 -10.35
C GLU A 124 -7.36 13.86 -10.69
N LYS A 125 -7.33 15.01 -9.98
CA LYS A 125 -6.53 16.17 -10.36
C LYS A 125 -5.15 16.21 -9.74
N ASP A 126 -5.04 15.82 -8.46
CA ASP A 126 -3.78 15.91 -7.74
C ASP A 126 -2.98 14.61 -7.87
N PHE A 127 -3.66 13.45 -7.87
CA PHE A 127 -2.99 12.15 -7.96
C PHE A 127 -3.05 11.53 -9.35
N PHE A 128 -3.77 12.11 -10.32
CA PHE A 128 -3.93 11.63 -11.70
C PHE A 128 -4.48 10.21 -11.81
N VAL A 129 -5.32 9.80 -10.87
CA VAL A 129 -5.96 8.49 -10.86
C VAL A 129 -7.04 8.45 -11.94
N SER A 130 -7.08 7.36 -12.71
CA SER A 130 -8.09 7.19 -13.77
C SER A 130 -9.51 7.06 -13.20
N ASN A 131 -10.51 7.49 -13.98
CA ASN A 131 -11.92 7.39 -13.59
C ASN A 131 -12.34 5.95 -13.26
N GLU A 132 -11.80 4.96 -13.98
CA GLU A 132 -12.05 3.54 -13.71
C GLU A 132 -11.56 3.15 -12.30
N LYS A 133 -10.35 3.59 -11.90
CA LYS A 133 -9.78 3.28 -10.58
C LYS A 133 -10.45 4.08 -9.46
N ILE A 134 -10.92 5.29 -9.76
CA ILE A 134 -11.77 6.05 -8.82
C ILE A 134 -13.09 5.32 -8.57
N ALA A 135 -13.76 4.87 -9.63
CA ALA A 135 -15.01 4.10 -9.52
C ALA A 135 -14.81 2.81 -8.70
N LEU A 136 -13.75 2.05 -9.01
CA LEU A 136 -13.37 0.85 -8.26
C LEU A 136 -13.10 1.17 -6.77
N SER A 137 -12.41 2.26 -6.48
CA SER A 137 -12.12 2.67 -5.10
C SER A 137 -13.38 3.01 -4.32
N ARG A 138 -14.33 3.70 -4.96
CA ARG A 138 -15.63 4.05 -4.35
C ARG A 138 -16.48 2.81 -4.06
N GLU A 139 -16.57 1.90 -5.02
CA GLU A 139 -17.29 0.64 -4.86
C GLU A 139 -16.69 -0.21 -3.73
N THR A 140 -15.37 -0.33 -3.71
CA THR A 140 -14.66 -1.07 -2.66
C THR A 140 -14.87 -0.42 -1.29
N GLU A 141 -14.76 0.90 -1.19
CA GLU A 141 -14.99 1.67 0.03
C GLU A 141 -16.41 1.45 0.57
N HIS A 142 -17.42 1.54 -0.31
CA HIS A 142 -18.80 1.28 0.05
C HIS A 142 -19.02 -0.13 0.61
N ASN A 143 -18.36 -1.14 0.04
CA ASN A 143 -18.47 -2.51 0.51
C ASN A 143 -17.70 -2.74 1.83
N GLU A 144 -16.50 -2.15 1.98
CA GLU A 144 -15.74 -2.20 3.22
C GLU A 144 -16.43 -1.48 4.37
N ARG A 145 -17.07 -0.35 4.12
CA ARG A 145 -17.75 0.46 5.14
C ARG A 145 -18.77 -0.34 5.92
N LYS A 146 -19.56 -1.18 5.25
CA LYS A 146 -20.56 -2.05 5.87
C LYS A 146 -19.95 -3.00 6.91
N ILE A 147 -18.73 -3.46 6.68
CA ILE A 147 -18.00 -4.36 7.58
C ILE A 147 -17.36 -3.54 8.71
N LEU A 148 -16.77 -2.40 8.37
CA LEU A 148 -16.10 -1.53 9.34
C LEU A 148 -17.07 -0.93 10.37
N GLU A 149 -18.31 -0.61 9.96
CA GLU A 149 -19.38 -0.14 10.85
C GLU A 149 -19.82 -1.20 11.88
N LEU A 150 -19.55 -2.48 11.60
CA LEU A 150 -19.76 -3.55 12.59
C LEU A 150 -18.67 -3.58 13.67
N SER A 151 -17.51 -2.97 13.41
CA SER A 151 -16.41 -2.89 14.36
C SER A 151 -16.71 -1.83 15.42
N LYS A 152 -16.64 -2.23 16.67
CA LYS A 152 -16.83 -1.35 17.83
C LYS A 152 -15.48 -1.12 18.51
N PRO A 153 -15.34 -0.15 19.39
CA PRO A 153 -14.10 0.05 20.16
C PRO A 153 -13.62 -1.20 20.90
N GLU A 154 -14.56 -2.10 21.27
CA GLU A 154 -14.28 -3.36 21.95
C GLU A 154 -14.02 -4.53 20.97
N SER A 155 -14.15 -4.31 19.65
CA SER A 155 -13.88 -5.34 18.66
C SER A 155 -12.39 -5.53 18.47
N PHE A 156 -11.96 -6.79 18.26
CA PHE A 156 -10.62 -7.10 17.82
C PHE A 156 -10.67 -7.92 16.52
N SER A 157 -9.61 -7.84 15.76
CA SER A 157 -9.43 -8.62 14.54
C SER A 157 -8.31 -9.63 14.77
N LEU A 158 -8.56 -10.90 14.39
CA LEU A 158 -7.58 -11.97 14.47
C LEU A 158 -7.02 -12.28 13.08
N TYR A 159 -5.71 -12.12 12.81
CA TYR A 159 -5.00 -12.46 11.56
C TYR A 159 -4.23 -13.77 11.69
N VAL A 160 -4.59 -14.83 10.95
CA VAL A 160 -3.90 -16.12 10.94
C VAL A 160 -3.08 -16.25 9.65
N GLY A 161 -1.76 -16.12 9.74
CA GLY A 161 -0.86 -16.26 8.60
C GLY A 161 -0.44 -17.72 8.41
N ILE A 162 -0.48 -18.23 7.16
CA ILE A 162 0.08 -19.53 6.79
C ILE A 162 1.24 -19.28 5.80
N PRO A 163 2.51 -19.41 6.23
CA PRO A 163 3.67 -19.03 5.42
C PRO A 163 4.14 -20.11 4.44
N PHE A 164 3.29 -21.05 4.08
CA PHE A 164 3.64 -22.15 3.17
C PHE A 164 2.90 -22.00 1.85
N CYS A 165 3.64 -21.96 0.74
CA CYS A 165 3.06 -21.89 -0.60
C CYS A 165 3.66 -22.95 -1.52
N PRO A 166 2.86 -23.57 -2.41
CA PRO A 166 3.36 -24.53 -3.41
C PRO A 166 4.26 -23.85 -4.45
N SER A 167 4.00 -22.57 -4.74
CA SER A 167 4.80 -21.74 -5.66
C SER A 167 4.82 -20.30 -5.16
N ARG A 168 5.83 -19.55 -5.59
CA ARG A 168 5.92 -18.11 -5.29
C ARG A 168 5.39 -17.29 -6.45
N CYS A 169 4.36 -16.50 -6.19
CA CYS A 169 3.86 -15.52 -7.16
C CYS A 169 4.94 -14.49 -7.49
N SER A 170 5.03 -14.05 -8.75
CA SER A 170 6.04 -13.08 -9.20
C SER A 170 6.01 -11.75 -8.45
N TYR A 171 4.86 -11.38 -7.91
CA TYR A 171 4.60 -10.15 -7.14
C TYR A 171 4.56 -10.36 -5.62
N CYS A 172 4.94 -11.56 -5.12
CA CYS A 172 4.81 -11.88 -3.70
C CYS A 172 5.88 -11.19 -2.85
N SER A 173 5.45 -10.35 -1.91
CA SER A 173 6.29 -9.69 -0.90
C SER A 173 6.21 -10.36 0.48
N PHE A 174 5.36 -11.37 0.66
CA PHE A 174 5.24 -12.06 1.95
C PHE A 174 6.45 -12.95 2.23
N VAL A 175 6.79 -13.07 3.51
CA VAL A 175 7.71 -14.10 3.97
C VAL A 175 7.01 -15.45 3.81
N MET A 176 7.57 -16.33 2.98
CA MET A 176 6.99 -17.63 2.70
C MET A 176 8.07 -18.70 2.50
N ALA A 177 7.73 -19.92 2.82
CA ALA A 177 8.52 -21.12 2.53
C ALA A 177 7.84 -21.96 1.44
N SER A 178 8.64 -22.51 0.52
CA SER A 178 8.12 -23.51 -0.43
C SER A 178 7.70 -24.76 0.32
N ILE A 179 6.52 -25.29 -0.01
CA ILE A 179 6.02 -26.55 0.55
C ILE A 179 7.04 -27.67 0.34
N GLU A 180 7.68 -27.76 -0.81
CA GLU A 180 8.70 -28.77 -1.10
C GLU A 180 9.85 -28.78 -0.10
N ARG A 181 10.31 -27.59 0.31
CA ARG A 181 11.44 -27.43 1.26
C ARG A 181 11.01 -27.53 2.72
N ALA A 182 9.77 -27.17 3.00
CA ALA A 182 9.24 -27.01 4.36
C ALA A 182 8.19 -28.07 4.75
N GLU A 183 8.01 -29.11 3.97
CA GLU A 183 7.00 -30.15 4.20
C GLU A 183 6.98 -30.68 5.64
N LYS A 184 8.17 -30.95 6.18
CA LYS A 184 8.35 -31.46 7.56
C LYS A 184 7.97 -30.44 8.64
N LEU A 185 7.86 -29.15 8.29
CA LEU A 185 7.51 -28.09 9.22
C LEU A 185 6.01 -27.80 9.24
N ILE A 186 5.24 -28.27 8.24
CA ILE A 186 3.82 -27.95 8.10
C ILE A 186 3.00 -28.49 9.28
N GLU A 187 3.20 -29.77 9.62
CA GLU A 187 2.44 -30.38 10.73
C GLU A 187 2.78 -29.79 12.10
N PRO A 188 4.07 -29.64 12.50
CA PRO A 188 4.43 -28.95 13.75
C PRO A 188 3.92 -27.51 13.80
N TYR A 189 4.03 -26.77 12.70
CA TYR A 189 3.53 -25.41 12.60
C TYR A 189 2.01 -25.35 12.83
N THR A 190 1.26 -26.23 12.19
CA THR A 190 -0.20 -26.29 12.31
C THR A 190 -0.62 -26.59 13.74
N LYS A 191 0.09 -27.49 14.44
CA LYS A 191 -0.17 -27.79 15.85
C LYS A 191 0.06 -26.57 16.72
N LEU A 192 1.20 -25.90 16.58
CA LEU A 192 1.53 -24.69 17.33
C LEU A 192 0.53 -23.55 17.05
N LEU A 193 0.16 -23.37 15.78
CA LEU A 193 -0.83 -22.37 15.40
C LEU A 193 -2.19 -22.61 16.05
N CYS A 194 -2.64 -23.87 16.11
CA CYS A 194 -3.89 -24.24 16.79
C CYS A 194 -3.82 -23.97 18.31
N GLU A 195 -2.67 -24.20 18.93
CA GLU A 195 -2.41 -23.86 20.34
C GLU A 195 -2.44 -22.35 20.56
N GLU A 196 -1.74 -21.59 19.71
CA GLU A 196 -1.71 -20.13 19.79
C GLU A 196 -3.11 -19.51 19.61
N ILE A 197 -3.92 -20.02 18.68
CA ILE A 197 -5.32 -19.60 18.51
C ILE A 197 -6.15 -19.86 19.77
N LYS A 198 -5.97 -21.03 20.42
CA LYS A 198 -6.67 -21.32 21.68
C LYS A 198 -6.27 -20.36 22.79
N GLN A 199 -4.97 -20.15 22.99
CA GLN A 199 -4.46 -19.22 24.00
C GLN A 199 -4.94 -17.79 23.74
N THR A 200 -4.91 -17.35 22.47
CA THR A 200 -5.43 -16.03 22.07
C THR A 200 -6.92 -15.89 22.38
N ALA A 201 -7.71 -16.94 22.11
CA ALA A 201 -9.15 -16.96 22.45
C ALA A 201 -9.39 -16.90 23.98
N GLU A 202 -8.57 -17.60 24.78
CA GLU A 202 -8.65 -17.55 26.25
C GLU A 202 -8.31 -16.16 26.81
N ILE A 203 -7.24 -15.53 26.29
CA ILE A 203 -6.85 -14.17 26.64
C ILE A 203 -7.94 -13.17 26.25
N ALA A 204 -8.42 -13.25 25.01
CA ALA A 204 -9.50 -12.41 24.54
C ALA A 204 -10.75 -12.55 25.41
N ASN A 205 -11.21 -13.77 25.69
CA ASN A 205 -12.36 -14.02 26.56
C ASN A 205 -12.16 -13.47 27.97
N LYS A 206 -10.94 -13.58 28.53
CA LYS A 206 -10.63 -13.09 29.88
C LYS A 206 -10.65 -11.55 29.95
N GLU A 207 -10.06 -10.87 28.98
CA GLU A 207 -10.05 -9.41 28.94
C GLU A 207 -11.42 -8.85 28.57
N TYR A 208 -12.13 -9.46 27.61
CA TYR A 208 -13.50 -9.06 27.26
C TYR A 208 -14.52 -9.39 28.37
N SER A 209 -14.34 -10.45 29.13
CA SER A 209 -15.21 -10.72 30.29
C SER A 209 -15.10 -9.64 31.37
N LYS A 210 -13.96 -8.96 31.47
CA LYS A 210 -13.81 -7.79 32.32
C LYS A 210 -14.57 -6.58 31.77
N ALA A 211 -14.49 -6.34 30.43
CA ALA A 211 -15.18 -5.25 29.76
C ALA A 211 -16.71 -5.46 29.73
N ILE A 212 -17.18 -6.70 29.53
CA ILE A 212 -18.61 -7.06 29.50
C ILE A 212 -19.27 -6.89 30.87
N LYS A 213 -18.55 -7.09 31.98
CA LYS A 213 -19.09 -6.81 33.31
C LYS A 213 -19.39 -5.34 33.55
N THR A 214 -18.79 -4.46 32.73
CA THR A 214 -19.03 -3.01 32.73
C THR A 214 -20.12 -2.58 31.73
N ASN A 215 -20.39 -3.40 30.69
CA ASN A 215 -21.36 -3.04 29.62
C ASN A 215 -22.23 -4.25 29.23
N ARG A 216 -23.36 -4.43 29.89
CA ARG A 216 -24.21 -5.63 29.84
C ARG A 216 -25.16 -5.76 28.64
N ASN A 217 -24.96 -5.15 27.49
CA ASN A 217 -25.85 -5.38 26.33
C ASN A 217 -25.09 -5.43 25.00
N ASN A 218 -25.22 -6.55 24.31
CA ASN A 218 -24.91 -6.83 22.90
C ASN A 218 -23.57 -7.45 22.54
N PHE A 219 -23.42 -8.77 22.78
CA PHE A 219 -22.50 -9.60 21.99
C PHE A 219 -23.28 -10.72 21.27
N LYS A 220 -23.30 -10.68 19.94
CA LYS A 220 -23.62 -11.85 19.12
C LYS A 220 -22.32 -12.46 18.64
N PHE A 221 -21.97 -13.63 19.15
CA PHE A 221 -20.89 -14.45 18.59
C PHE A 221 -21.21 -14.81 17.16
N ILE A 222 -20.29 -14.54 16.22
CA ILE A 222 -20.29 -15.18 14.92
C ILE A 222 -20.02 -16.67 15.18
N LYS A 223 -20.90 -17.53 14.67
CA LYS A 223 -20.81 -19.00 14.86
C LYS A 223 -19.42 -19.52 14.46
N PRO A 224 -18.89 -20.55 15.15
CA PRO A 224 -17.64 -21.18 14.77
C PRO A 224 -17.69 -21.61 13.29
N ILE A 225 -16.61 -21.32 12.57
CA ILE A 225 -16.42 -21.77 11.19
C ILE A 225 -16.49 -23.31 11.19
N PRO A 226 -17.33 -23.95 10.34
CA PRO A 226 -17.38 -25.39 10.26
C PRO A 226 -15.99 -25.95 9.93
N LYS A 227 -15.62 -27.08 10.57
CA LYS A 227 -14.37 -27.79 10.26
C LYS A 227 -14.25 -27.97 8.74
N PRO A 228 -13.14 -27.57 8.10
CA PRO A 228 -12.96 -27.76 6.68
C PRO A 228 -12.99 -29.27 6.35
N ALA A 229 -13.94 -29.67 5.52
CA ALA A 229 -13.96 -30.98 4.93
C ALA A 229 -12.88 -30.99 3.84
N SER A 230 -11.80 -31.71 4.10
CA SER A 230 -10.68 -32.04 3.21
C SER A 230 -9.65 -30.96 2.90
N PHE A 231 -8.39 -31.37 2.89
CA PHE A 231 -7.15 -30.65 2.62
C PHE A 231 -7.08 -29.95 1.23
N THR A 232 -8.03 -30.22 0.37
CA THR A 232 -8.10 -29.67 -1.00
C THR A 232 -8.59 -28.20 -1.05
N ALA A 233 -9.24 -27.72 0.01
CA ALA A 233 -9.77 -26.35 0.08
C ALA A 233 -8.74 -25.29 0.53
N ILE A 234 -7.56 -25.69 0.99
CA ILE A 234 -6.50 -24.79 1.49
C ILE A 234 -5.74 -24.09 0.34
N ARG A 235 -6.06 -24.41 -0.92
CA ARG A 235 -5.34 -23.86 -2.09
C ARG A 235 -5.51 -22.36 -2.34
N SER A 236 -6.38 -21.63 -1.63
CA SER A 236 -6.66 -20.22 -1.96
C SER A 236 -7.08 -19.31 -0.81
N MET A 237 -6.87 -19.68 0.46
CA MET A 237 -7.24 -18.80 1.57
C MET A 237 -6.01 -18.22 2.28
N SER A 238 -5.65 -17.00 1.92
CA SER A 238 -4.92 -16.10 2.83
C SER A 238 -5.95 -15.54 3.82
N ILE A 239 -6.08 -16.12 4.99
CA ILE A 239 -6.87 -15.55 6.08
C ILE A 239 -5.93 -14.68 6.89
N GLY A 240 -6.17 -13.38 6.87
CA GLY A 240 -5.32 -12.43 7.57
C GLY A 240 -5.93 -11.98 8.90
N VAL A 241 -5.12 -11.94 9.97
CA VAL A 241 -5.50 -11.50 11.32
C VAL A 241 -4.46 -10.54 11.88
N SER A 242 -4.84 -9.35 12.22
CA SER A 242 -4.04 -8.39 12.99
C SER A 242 -4.73 -8.15 14.33
N VAL A 243 -3.98 -8.25 15.42
CA VAL A 243 -4.40 -7.70 16.72
C VAL A 243 -3.86 -6.27 16.75
N ILE A 244 -4.73 -5.30 16.71
CA ILE A 244 -4.42 -3.88 16.95
C ILE A 244 -4.96 -3.52 18.33
#